data_463e4442f11b708394a4ae5760263a09
#
_entry.id   463e4442f11b708394a4ae5760263a09
#
_cell.length_a   1.000
_cell.length_b   1.000
_cell.length_c   1.000
_cell.angle_alpha   90.00
_cell.angle_beta   90.00
_cell.angle_gamma   90.00
#
_symmetry.space_group_name_H-M   'P 1'
#
loop_
_entity.id
_entity.type
_entity.pdbx_description
1 polymer ?
#
loop_
_entity_poly.entity_id
_entity_poly.type
_entity_poly.pdbx_seq_one_letter_code
_entity_poly.pdbx_strand_id
1 'polypeptide(L)'
;EERMTKEQLEEEIGHFQKIFQEIRLFPIGNISDIDEEWRKINEGQRCYHYWKRETPCDNCVAMRAATTKEEKGKLEIVNGRIYQVIARYIEVDEKPYVLELIRCLDSDWSIGEINHERLIDIFVHYNDRLYRDAVTDAYNRRYYEDEMKNKKKNAGVALIDLDDFKLHNDIYGHQAGDMALYT
;
A
#
# COMPACT_ATOMS: atom_id res chain seq x y z
N GLU A 1 11.86 -18.20 -12.67
CA GLU A 1 11.50 -17.25 -13.77
C GLU A 1 10.57 -18.00 -14.71
N GLU A 2 9.38 -17.48 -14.89
CA GLU A 2 8.37 -18.09 -15.75
C GLU A 2 8.54 -17.52 -17.16
N ARG A 3 8.81 -18.40 -18.12
CA ARG A 3 9.00 -18.03 -19.53
C ARG A 3 7.85 -18.58 -20.35
N MET A 4 7.30 -17.75 -21.21
CA MET A 4 6.16 -18.12 -22.06
C MET A 4 6.18 -17.36 -23.37
N THR A 5 5.44 -17.88 -24.35
CA THR A 5 5.17 -17.15 -25.60
C THR A 5 3.97 -16.20 -25.39
N LYS A 6 3.79 -15.32 -26.36
CA LYS A 6 2.63 -14.42 -26.35
C LYS A 6 1.29 -15.18 -26.37
N GLU A 7 1.22 -16.26 -27.15
CA GLU A 7 0.02 -17.10 -27.26
C GLU A 7 -0.29 -17.78 -25.92
N GLN A 8 0.74 -18.27 -25.22
CA GLN A 8 0.57 -18.87 -23.88
C GLN A 8 0.10 -17.83 -22.86
N LEU A 9 0.63 -16.60 -22.91
CA LEU A 9 0.15 -15.52 -22.04
C LEU A 9 -1.31 -15.18 -22.32
N GLU A 10 -1.72 -15.09 -23.58
CA GLU A 10 -3.12 -14.82 -23.95
C GLU A 10 -4.07 -15.90 -23.44
N GLU A 11 -3.66 -17.18 -23.49
CA GLU A 11 -4.44 -18.29 -22.92
C GLU A 11 -4.55 -18.16 -21.39
N GLU A 12 -3.45 -17.88 -20.71
CA GLU A 12 -3.46 -17.65 -19.24
C GLU A 12 -4.32 -16.47 -18.83
N ILE A 13 -4.22 -15.34 -19.54
CA ILE A 13 -5.09 -14.17 -19.32
C ILE A 13 -6.56 -14.56 -19.44
N GLY A 14 -6.91 -15.36 -20.43
CA GLY A 14 -8.27 -15.87 -20.59
C GLY A 14 -8.78 -16.70 -19.39
N HIS A 15 -7.90 -17.42 -18.71
CA HIS A 15 -8.24 -18.12 -17.47
C HIS A 15 -8.34 -17.15 -16.29
N PHE A 16 -7.41 -16.22 -16.15
CA PHE A 16 -7.42 -15.23 -15.05
C PHE A 16 -8.61 -14.28 -15.09
N GLN A 17 -9.10 -13.92 -16.29
CA GLN A 17 -10.30 -13.07 -16.45
C GLN A 17 -11.58 -13.67 -15.83
N LYS A 18 -11.60 -14.98 -15.56
CA LYS A 18 -12.71 -15.64 -14.86
C LYS A 18 -12.69 -15.42 -13.34
N ILE A 19 -11.53 -15.01 -12.80
CA ILE A 19 -11.27 -14.93 -11.35
C ILE A 19 -10.95 -13.50 -10.92
N PHE A 20 -10.22 -12.76 -11.77
CA PHE A 20 -9.73 -11.42 -11.47
C PHE A 20 -10.49 -10.39 -12.31
N GLN A 21 -10.90 -9.30 -11.68
CA GLN A 21 -11.64 -8.24 -12.37
C GLN A 21 -10.73 -7.36 -13.24
N GLU A 22 -9.46 -7.25 -12.86
CA GLU A 22 -8.49 -6.45 -13.59
C GLU A 22 -7.19 -7.22 -13.78
N ILE A 23 -6.67 -7.21 -14.98
CA ILE A 23 -5.40 -7.83 -15.34
C ILE A 23 -4.57 -6.79 -16.06
N ARG A 24 -3.36 -6.55 -15.59
CA ARG A 24 -2.47 -5.53 -16.14
C ARG A 24 -1.11 -6.14 -16.45
N LEU A 25 -0.55 -5.76 -17.59
CA LEU A 25 0.78 -6.19 -18.03
C LEU A 25 1.69 -4.97 -18.19
N PHE A 26 2.78 -4.95 -17.44
CA PHE A 26 3.74 -3.87 -17.46
C PHE A 26 5.06 -4.33 -18.06
N PRO A 27 5.54 -3.74 -19.17
CA PRO A 27 6.88 -4.00 -19.67
C PRO A 27 7.90 -3.48 -18.66
N ILE A 28 8.97 -4.24 -18.44
CA ILE A 28 10.11 -3.84 -17.61
C ILE A 28 11.22 -3.40 -18.55
N GLY A 29 11.55 -2.09 -18.54
CA GLY A 29 12.75 -1.55 -19.17
C GLY A 29 14.02 -1.92 -18.41
N ASN A 30 15.14 -1.23 -18.66
CA ASN A 30 16.34 -1.40 -17.84
C ASN A 30 16.00 -1.09 -16.37
N ILE A 31 16.53 -1.87 -15.44
CA ILE A 31 16.25 -1.77 -13.99
C ILE A 31 16.52 -0.35 -13.44
N SER A 32 17.43 0.40 -14.05
CA SER A 32 17.68 1.82 -13.76
C SER A 32 16.54 2.76 -14.16
N ASP A 33 15.67 2.35 -15.10
CA ASP A 33 14.62 3.19 -15.68
C ASP A 33 13.23 2.88 -15.11
N ILE A 34 13.14 1.95 -14.17
CA ILE A 34 11.89 1.49 -13.54
C ILE A 34 11.07 2.65 -12.95
N ASP A 35 11.70 3.75 -12.54
CA ASP A 35 11.00 4.83 -11.85
C ASP A 35 10.11 5.71 -12.74
N GLU A 36 10.37 5.83 -14.03
CA GLU A 36 9.57 6.68 -14.92
C GLU A 36 8.75 5.92 -15.96
N GLU A 37 9.32 4.96 -16.71
CA GLU A 37 8.60 4.22 -17.76
C GLU A 37 7.54 3.27 -17.22
N TRP A 38 7.85 2.60 -16.18
CA TRP A 38 6.99 1.63 -15.53
C TRP A 38 5.73 2.25 -14.87
N ARG A 39 5.76 3.56 -14.57
CA ARG A 39 4.60 4.31 -14.09
C ARG A 39 3.69 4.82 -15.21
N LYS A 40 4.10 4.66 -16.46
CA LYS A 40 3.30 4.99 -17.64
C LYS A 40 2.55 3.75 -18.09
N ILE A 41 1.31 3.60 -17.68
CA ILE A 41 0.41 2.59 -18.22
C ILE A 41 -0.16 3.12 -19.53
N ASN A 42 -0.44 2.17 -20.44
CA ASN A 42 -1.12 2.37 -21.71
C ASN A 42 -1.99 3.64 -21.73
N GLU A 43 -1.75 4.53 -22.69
CA GLU A 43 -2.49 5.78 -22.91
C GLU A 43 -2.22 6.91 -21.88
N GLY A 44 -1.08 6.94 -21.22
CA GLY A 44 -0.69 8.04 -20.32
C GLY A 44 -1.33 8.03 -18.95
N GLN A 45 -2.08 7.01 -18.59
CA GLN A 45 -2.58 6.81 -17.23
C GLN A 45 -1.53 6.10 -16.37
N ARG A 46 -1.31 6.61 -15.17
CA ARG A 46 -0.37 6.02 -14.21
C ARG A 46 -1.05 4.94 -13.38
N CYS A 47 -0.34 3.85 -13.02
CA CYS A 47 -0.91 2.69 -12.31
C CYS A 47 -1.66 3.05 -11.03
N TYR A 48 -1.21 4.04 -10.32
CA TYR A 48 -1.83 4.48 -9.09
C TYR A 48 -3.15 5.26 -9.29
N HIS A 49 -3.44 5.77 -10.50
CA HIS A 49 -4.74 6.37 -10.81
C HIS A 49 -5.88 5.35 -10.72
N TYR A 50 -5.60 4.06 -10.98
CA TYR A 50 -6.58 3.00 -10.75
C TYR A 50 -7.09 3.00 -9.29
N TRP A 51 -6.19 3.29 -8.36
CA TRP A 51 -6.49 3.41 -6.93
C TRP A 51 -6.97 4.81 -6.51
N LYS A 52 -7.28 5.70 -7.48
CA LYS A 52 -7.64 7.10 -7.25
C LYS A 52 -6.60 7.87 -6.42
N ARG A 53 -5.33 7.52 -6.59
CA ARG A 53 -4.20 8.18 -5.92
C ARG A 53 -3.54 9.18 -6.86
N GLU A 54 -2.99 10.25 -6.31
CA GLU A 54 -2.24 11.27 -7.06
C GLU A 54 -0.73 10.94 -7.10
N THR A 55 -0.28 10.06 -6.20
CA THR A 55 1.13 9.68 -6.04
C THR A 55 1.30 8.16 -6.15
N PRO A 56 2.51 7.69 -6.51
CA PRO A 56 2.84 6.27 -6.52
C PRO A 56 2.56 5.58 -5.19
N CYS A 57 2.27 4.27 -5.24
CA CYS A 57 2.08 3.47 -4.05
C CYS A 57 3.40 3.27 -3.31
N ASP A 58 3.45 3.52 -2.01
CA ASP A 58 4.64 3.28 -1.18
C ASP A 58 4.96 1.77 -1.10
N ASN A 59 3.93 0.92 -1.11
CA ASN A 59 4.06 -0.54 -1.15
C ASN A 59 3.66 -1.09 -2.53
N CYS A 60 4.44 -0.76 -3.57
CA CYS A 60 4.17 -1.21 -4.92
C CYS A 60 4.59 -2.69 -5.09
N VAL A 61 3.62 -3.60 -5.14
CA VAL A 61 3.90 -5.05 -5.31
C VAL A 61 4.50 -5.37 -6.66
N ALA A 62 4.08 -4.65 -7.69
CA ALA A 62 4.58 -4.85 -9.02
C ALA A 62 6.08 -4.46 -9.12
N MET A 63 6.50 -3.36 -8.49
CA MET A 63 7.93 -2.98 -8.43
C MET A 63 8.76 -3.98 -7.63
N ARG A 64 8.18 -4.50 -6.54
CA ARG A 64 8.83 -5.56 -5.75
C ARG A 64 8.98 -6.85 -6.53
N ALA A 65 7.94 -7.27 -7.27
CA ALA A 65 7.99 -8.45 -8.13
C ALA A 65 9.05 -8.28 -9.24
N ALA A 66 9.12 -7.11 -9.88
CA ALA A 66 10.14 -6.80 -10.89
C ALA A 66 11.56 -6.92 -10.32
N THR A 67 11.80 -6.39 -9.12
CA THR A 67 13.12 -6.35 -8.50
C THR A 67 13.57 -7.72 -8.01
N THR A 68 12.67 -8.49 -7.37
CA THR A 68 13.01 -9.80 -6.79
C THR A 68 12.83 -10.97 -7.77
N LYS A 69 12.16 -10.73 -8.90
CA LYS A 69 11.75 -11.75 -9.88
C LYS A 69 10.90 -12.87 -9.27
N GLU A 70 10.11 -12.54 -8.27
CA GLU A 70 9.23 -13.45 -7.54
C GLU A 70 7.80 -12.91 -7.54
N GLU A 71 6.83 -13.79 -7.28
CA GLU A 71 5.48 -13.36 -7.01
C GLU A 71 5.40 -12.56 -5.70
N LYS A 72 4.67 -11.44 -5.73
CA LYS A 72 4.39 -10.59 -4.57
C LYS A 72 2.90 -10.33 -4.49
N GLY A 73 2.38 -10.27 -3.27
CA GLY A 73 0.98 -9.96 -3.02
C GLY A 73 0.81 -8.89 -1.96
N LYS A 74 -0.33 -8.22 -2.00
CA LYS A 74 -0.82 -7.33 -0.95
C LYS A 74 -2.34 -7.33 -0.91
N LEU A 75 -2.89 -6.86 0.21
CA LEU A 75 -4.26 -6.39 0.28
C LEU A 75 -4.26 -4.86 0.19
N GLU A 76 -5.21 -4.31 -0.55
CA GLU A 76 -5.43 -2.88 -0.68
C GLU A 76 -6.85 -2.57 -0.25
N ILE A 77 -7.05 -1.53 0.57
CA ILE A 77 -8.38 -1.08 1.00
C ILE A 77 -8.69 0.23 0.31
N VAL A 78 -9.74 0.23 -0.52
CA VAL A 78 -10.16 1.41 -1.26
C VAL A 78 -11.67 1.57 -1.13
N ASN A 79 -12.12 2.71 -0.58
CA ASN A 79 -13.54 3.01 -0.39
C ASN A 79 -14.30 1.91 0.38
N GLY A 80 -13.70 1.36 1.43
CA GLY A 80 -14.29 0.30 2.25
C GLY A 80 -14.38 -1.07 1.58
N ARG A 81 -13.70 -1.27 0.45
CA ARG A 81 -13.58 -2.57 -0.21
C ARG A 81 -12.16 -3.08 -0.13
N ILE A 82 -12.02 -4.38 0.06
CA ILE A 82 -10.73 -5.06 0.10
C ILE A 82 -10.42 -5.63 -1.28
N TYR A 83 -9.23 -5.32 -1.78
CA TYR A 83 -8.72 -5.86 -3.02
C TYR A 83 -7.48 -6.72 -2.75
N GLN A 84 -7.47 -7.91 -3.33
CA GLN A 84 -6.26 -8.71 -3.44
C GLN A 84 -5.53 -8.29 -4.70
N VAL A 85 -4.25 -7.98 -4.55
CA VAL A 85 -3.35 -7.63 -5.66
C VAL A 85 -2.20 -8.62 -5.65
N ILE A 86 -2.01 -9.31 -6.76
CA ILE A 86 -0.89 -10.24 -6.99
C ILE A 86 -0.08 -9.71 -8.16
N ALA A 87 1.23 -9.68 -8.03
CA ALA A 87 2.14 -9.30 -9.10
C ALA A 87 3.19 -10.39 -9.31
N ARG A 88 3.39 -10.81 -10.56
CA ARG A 88 4.33 -11.86 -10.96
C ARG A 88 5.29 -11.31 -12.00
N TYR A 89 6.59 -11.61 -11.85
CA TYR A 89 7.57 -11.42 -12.92
C TYR A 89 7.42 -12.54 -13.94
N ILE A 90 7.33 -12.19 -15.22
CA ILE A 90 7.26 -13.14 -16.34
C ILE A 90 8.16 -12.68 -17.49
N GLU A 91 8.63 -13.60 -18.30
CA GLU A 91 9.31 -13.33 -19.55
C GLU A 91 8.44 -13.79 -20.72
N VAL A 92 8.04 -12.86 -21.57
CA VAL A 92 7.23 -13.14 -22.76
C VAL A 92 8.06 -12.83 -24.01
N ASP A 93 8.29 -13.84 -24.84
CA ASP A 93 9.15 -13.75 -26.01
C ASP A 93 10.50 -13.08 -25.68
N GLU A 94 11.14 -13.55 -24.63
CA GLU A 94 12.44 -13.07 -24.10
C GLU A 94 12.42 -11.63 -23.56
N LYS A 95 11.26 -11.00 -23.44
CA LYS A 95 11.13 -9.66 -22.86
C LYS A 95 10.52 -9.73 -21.45
N PRO A 96 11.06 -8.99 -20.49
CA PRO A 96 10.59 -9.02 -19.13
C PRO A 96 9.32 -8.15 -18.94
N TYR A 97 8.36 -8.70 -18.18
CA TYR A 97 7.11 -8.04 -17.80
C TYR A 97 6.76 -8.32 -16.35
N VAL A 98 5.87 -7.50 -15.80
CA VAL A 98 5.10 -7.85 -14.61
C VAL A 98 3.64 -8.00 -14.97
N LEU A 99 3.10 -9.17 -14.66
CA LEU A 99 1.67 -9.45 -14.72
C LEU A 99 1.07 -9.13 -13.36
N GLU A 100 0.13 -8.18 -13.32
CA GLU A 100 -0.59 -7.81 -12.10
C GLU A 100 -2.06 -8.21 -12.21
N LEU A 101 -2.51 -8.94 -11.21
CA LEU A 101 -3.84 -9.52 -11.10
C LEU A 101 -4.56 -8.88 -9.91
N ILE A 102 -5.75 -8.32 -10.13
CA ILE A 102 -6.51 -7.62 -9.10
C ILE A 102 -7.91 -8.21 -9.01
N ARG A 103 -8.34 -8.54 -7.80
CA ARG A 103 -9.74 -8.89 -7.52
C ARG A 103 -10.23 -8.22 -6.26
N CYS A 104 -11.49 -7.79 -6.29
CA CYS A 104 -12.21 -7.37 -5.11
C CYS A 104 -12.61 -8.61 -4.30
N LEU A 105 -12.35 -8.58 -3.01
CA LEU A 105 -12.89 -9.55 -2.07
C LEU A 105 -14.23 -8.99 -1.58
N ASP A 106 -15.31 -9.50 -2.13
CA ASP A 106 -16.68 -9.05 -1.80
C ASP A 106 -17.09 -9.49 -0.39
N SER A 107 -18.31 -9.13 0.01
CA SER A 107 -18.90 -9.40 1.32
C SER A 107 -18.95 -10.90 1.70
N ASP A 108 -18.92 -11.79 0.72
CA ASP A 108 -18.97 -13.24 0.93
C ASP A 108 -17.60 -13.87 1.26
N TRP A 109 -16.52 -13.07 1.16
CA TRP A 109 -15.20 -13.52 1.55
C TRP A 109 -15.00 -13.46 3.06
N SER A 110 -14.52 -14.56 3.62
CA SER A 110 -14.15 -14.66 5.03
C SER A 110 -12.74 -15.20 5.19
N ILE A 111 -12.07 -14.87 6.28
CA ILE A 111 -10.81 -15.46 6.70
C ILE A 111 -11.10 -16.25 7.97
N GLY A 112 -11.23 -17.58 7.86
CA GLY A 112 -11.71 -18.40 8.94
C GLY A 112 -13.14 -18.02 9.32
N GLU A 113 -13.37 -17.63 10.57
CA GLU A 113 -14.67 -17.17 11.08
C GLU A 113 -14.88 -15.65 10.97
N ILE A 114 -13.90 -14.91 10.40
CA ILE A 114 -13.93 -13.45 10.30
C ILE A 114 -14.61 -13.09 8.98
N ASN A 115 -15.79 -12.47 9.06
CA ASN A 115 -16.49 -11.95 7.89
C ASN A 115 -15.82 -10.66 7.34
N HIS A 116 -16.25 -10.22 6.17
CA HIS A 116 -15.70 -9.05 5.47
C HIS A 116 -15.76 -7.76 6.31
N GLU A 117 -16.89 -7.47 6.96
CA GLU A 117 -17.06 -6.27 7.79
C GLU A 117 -16.07 -6.25 8.96
N ARG A 118 -15.96 -7.37 9.67
CA ARG A 118 -15.03 -7.52 10.79
C ARG A 118 -13.58 -7.46 10.35
N LEU A 119 -13.27 -7.92 9.12
CA LEU A 119 -11.93 -7.79 8.55
C LEU A 119 -11.56 -6.34 8.29
N ILE A 120 -12.48 -5.54 7.73
CA ILE A 120 -12.30 -4.10 7.55
C ILE A 120 -12.08 -3.42 8.90
N ASP A 121 -12.91 -3.72 9.89
CA ASP A 121 -12.78 -3.15 11.24
C ASP A 121 -11.41 -3.47 11.85
N ILE A 122 -10.94 -4.70 11.73
CA ILE A 122 -9.62 -5.10 12.20
C ILE A 122 -8.52 -4.28 11.52
N PHE A 123 -8.58 -4.10 10.20
CA PHE A 123 -7.57 -3.31 9.47
C PHE A 123 -7.61 -1.83 9.84
N VAL A 124 -8.79 -1.24 9.96
CA VAL A 124 -8.95 0.16 10.37
C VAL A 124 -8.42 0.37 11.79
N HIS A 125 -8.83 -0.45 12.74
CA HIS A 125 -8.35 -0.37 14.12
C HIS A 125 -6.84 -0.67 14.26
N TYR A 126 -6.32 -1.57 13.44
CA TYR A 126 -4.88 -1.85 13.42
C TYR A 126 -4.08 -0.65 12.92
N ASN A 127 -4.53 0.01 11.86
CA ASN A 127 -3.92 1.24 11.35
C ASN A 127 -3.97 2.37 12.38
N ASP A 128 -5.10 2.58 13.01
CA ASP A 128 -5.22 3.59 14.06
C ASP A 128 -4.24 3.33 15.21
N ARG A 129 -4.15 2.09 15.70
CA ARG A 129 -3.20 1.73 16.76
C ARG A 129 -1.74 1.84 16.34
N LEU A 130 -1.43 1.63 15.05
CA LEU A 130 -0.06 1.76 14.54
C LEU A 130 0.40 3.22 14.45
N TYR A 131 -0.50 4.12 14.12
CA TYR A 131 -0.16 5.49 13.71
C TYR A 131 -0.63 6.56 14.68
N ARG A 132 -1.45 6.21 15.68
CA ARG A 132 -1.93 7.12 16.70
C ARG A 132 -1.16 6.99 18.00
N ASP A 133 -1.01 8.09 18.70
CA ASP A 133 -0.52 8.14 20.06
C ASP A 133 -1.67 7.82 21.01
N ALA A 134 -1.42 6.94 21.99
CA ALA A 134 -2.46 6.41 22.85
C ALA A 134 -3.05 7.45 23.84
N VAL A 135 -2.31 8.54 24.10
CA VAL A 135 -2.73 9.59 25.04
C VAL A 135 -3.45 10.71 24.32
N THR A 136 -2.89 11.18 23.22
CA THR A 136 -3.32 12.41 22.53
C THR A 136 -4.17 12.17 21.30
N ASP A 137 -4.26 10.92 20.82
CA ASP A 137 -4.86 10.54 19.54
C ASP A 137 -4.25 11.26 18.31
N ALA A 138 -3.17 12.01 18.52
CA ALA A 138 -2.40 12.61 17.42
C ALA A 138 -1.65 11.53 16.64
N TYR A 139 -1.26 11.84 15.41
CA TYR A 139 -0.37 10.94 14.68
C TYR A 139 1.00 10.84 15.35
N ASN A 140 1.47 9.61 15.55
CA ASN A 140 2.74 9.34 16.19
C ASN A 140 3.92 9.49 15.21
N ARG A 141 5.15 9.37 15.74
CA ARG A 141 6.39 9.45 14.96
C ARG A 141 6.42 8.45 13.79
N ARG A 142 5.87 7.25 13.98
CA ARG A 142 5.84 6.21 12.95
C ARG A 142 5.04 6.65 11.73
N TYR A 143 3.87 7.29 11.94
CA TYR A 143 3.10 7.87 10.84
C TYR A 143 3.89 8.89 10.03
N TYR A 144 4.64 9.75 10.73
CA TYR A 144 5.50 10.72 10.05
C TYR A 144 6.57 10.04 9.20
N GLU A 145 7.27 9.03 9.74
CA GLU A 145 8.35 8.34 9.04
C GLU A 145 7.84 7.52 7.84
N ASP A 146 6.73 6.82 8.00
CA ASP A 146 6.17 5.93 6.99
C ASP A 146 5.34 6.68 5.93
N GLU A 147 4.57 7.69 6.34
CA GLU A 147 3.53 8.29 5.50
C GLU A 147 3.83 9.73 5.07
N MET A 148 4.58 10.50 5.83
CA MET A 148 4.72 11.94 5.61
C MET A 148 6.11 12.36 5.12
N LYS A 149 7.15 11.76 5.64
CA LYS A 149 8.56 12.17 5.44
C LYS A 149 8.96 12.34 3.98
N ASN A 150 8.44 11.49 3.10
CA ASN A 150 8.80 11.47 1.67
C ASN A 150 7.74 12.15 0.78
N LYS A 151 6.65 12.67 1.36
CA LYS A 151 5.60 13.36 0.60
C LYS A 151 5.99 14.82 0.37
N LYS A 152 6.18 15.20 -0.88
CA LYS A 152 6.36 16.60 -1.25
C LYS A 152 5.02 17.34 -1.14
N LYS A 153 4.87 18.18 -0.14
CA LYS A 153 3.68 19.05 0.05
C LYS A 153 4.13 20.49 0.20
N ASN A 154 3.39 21.42 -0.40
CA ASN A 154 3.50 22.84 -0.09
C ASN A 154 2.76 23.10 1.23
N ALA A 155 3.47 22.98 2.34
CA ALA A 155 2.91 23.16 3.68
C ALA A 155 3.93 23.84 4.61
N GLY A 156 3.46 24.62 5.55
CA GLY A 156 4.27 25.09 6.66
C GLY A 156 4.50 23.96 7.66
N VAL A 157 5.65 23.96 8.33
CA VAL A 157 5.98 23.02 9.41
C VAL A 157 6.25 23.83 10.67
N ALA A 158 5.60 23.43 11.77
CA ALA A 158 5.88 23.94 13.12
C ALA A 158 6.40 22.80 14.00
N LEU A 159 7.44 23.06 14.74
CA LEU A 159 7.90 22.20 15.83
C LEU A 159 7.46 22.81 17.15
N ILE A 160 6.73 22.04 17.94
CA ILE A 160 6.19 22.47 19.23
C ILE A 160 6.73 21.53 20.29
N ASP A 161 7.21 22.10 21.39
CA ASP A 161 7.68 21.35 22.56
C ASP A 161 7.09 21.95 23.83
N LEU A 162 6.94 21.15 24.88
CA LEU A 162 6.42 21.60 26.16
C LEU A 162 7.59 21.88 27.11
N ASP A 163 7.72 23.12 27.55
CA ASP A 163 8.71 23.52 28.51
C ASP A 163 8.50 22.80 29.85
N ASP A 164 9.60 22.29 30.41
CA ASP A 164 9.64 21.64 31.74
C ASP A 164 8.70 20.44 31.91
N PHE A 165 8.21 19.81 30.81
CA PHE A 165 7.28 18.68 30.90
C PHE A 165 7.81 17.51 31.73
N LYS A 166 9.12 17.24 31.63
CA LYS A 166 9.76 16.23 32.45
C LYS A 166 9.67 16.58 33.94
N LEU A 167 9.96 17.83 34.30
CA LEU A 167 9.89 18.29 35.70
C LEU A 167 8.44 18.20 36.22
N HIS A 168 7.45 18.52 35.38
CA HIS A 168 6.04 18.36 35.72
C HIS A 168 5.72 16.88 36.05
N ASN A 169 6.15 15.94 35.23
CA ASN A 169 5.98 14.51 35.48
C ASN A 169 6.68 14.02 36.74
N ASP A 170 7.89 14.53 37.00
CA ASP A 170 8.67 14.15 38.20
C ASP A 170 7.98 14.65 39.49
N ILE A 171 7.29 15.79 39.46
CA ILE A 171 6.60 16.37 40.62
C ILE A 171 5.19 15.77 40.79
N TYR A 172 4.41 15.69 39.72
CA TYR A 172 2.97 15.37 39.79
C TYR A 172 2.63 13.95 39.31
N GLY A 173 3.62 13.21 38.82
CA GLY A 173 3.47 11.86 38.26
C GLY A 173 3.01 11.84 36.81
N HIS A 174 3.25 10.71 36.14
CA HIS A 174 2.96 10.52 34.71
C HIS A 174 1.48 10.68 34.36
N GLN A 175 0.56 10.32 35.27
CA GLN A 175 -0.87 10.51 35.02
C GLN A 175 -1.26 11.99 34.88
N ALA A 176 -0.60 12.87 35.66
CA ALA A 176 -0.82 14.31 35.53
C ALA A 176 -0.26 14.86 34.20
N GLY A 177 0.88 14.31 33.76
CA GLY A 177 1.43 14.63 32.46
C GLY A 177 0.54 14.16 31.30
N ASP A 178 0.00 12.96 31.35
CA ASP A 178 -0.93 12.44 30.36
C ASP A 178 -2.21 13.33 30.28
N MET A 179 -2.74 13.76 31.42
CA MET A 179 -3.87 14.70 31.46
C MET A 179 -3.50 16.05 30.83
N ALA A 180 -2.30 16.56 31.04
CA ALA A 180 -1.85 17.83 30.45
C ALA A 180 -1.69 17.72 28.91
N LEU A 181 -1.36 16.55 28.39
CA LEU A 181 -1.27 16.29 26.95
C LEU A 181 -2.64 16.11 26.28
N TYR A 182 -3.65 15.69 27.04
CA TYR A 182 -4.99 15.40 26.52
C TYR A 182 -5.87 16.65 26.37
N THR A 183 -5.48 17.78 26.95
CA THR A 183 -6.28 19.04 26.95
C THR A 183 -6.07 19.82 25.67
#